data_2b99695d696050f3f0b72648037103fc
#
_entry.id   2b99695d696050f3f0b72648037103fc
#
_cell.length_a   1.000
_cell.length_b   1.000
_cell.length_c   1.000
_cell.angle_alpha   90.00
_cell.angle_beta   90.00
_cell.angle_gamma   90.00
#
_symmetry.space_group_name_H-M   'P 1'
#
loop_
_entity.id
_entity.type
_entity.pdbx_description
1 polymer ?
#
loop_
_entity_poly.entity_id
_entity_poly.type
_entity_poly.pdbx_seq_one_letter_code
_entity_poly.pdbx_strand_id
1 'polypeptide(L)'
;MPSRALPVPCHIPSVPYPAPSCPPPLFPQLLTLAAAGSPEAPMPASLTFSLWDYGVFSLMLLISTGIGLFHGLAKGGQQTTEDFFTGGRRMSALPVGLSLSASFMSAIQVLGVPAESYRYGAKFLWMCFGQLLNTFLTSHLFLPVFYRLGLTSTYEYLERRFSRSVRLCGTLQYVVATMLYTGIVIYAPALILNQVTGLDIWASLLSTGVICTFYTTIGGMKAVIWTDVFQVFVMLAGFLAVIIRGALLVGGPSAVLTIAANGSRLNFGDFNLDPRSRYTVWTFLVGGTLVWLSMYGVNQAQVQRYVACRTEREARLTVTPSLAGYISAPDQYMPYLVLDIFQTSPGVPGLFLACAYSGTLSTASTSINAMAAVTLEDLLKPRLPSLAPQRLALISKGLSLLYGTSCITVAALASLLGGGVLQVILRFKVRIKVPAVPASWSGSDPNIQAQALIQIQL
;
A
#
# COMPACT_ATOMS: atom_id res chain seq x y z
N MET A 1 42.36 -47.35 -53.08
CA MET A 1 40.88 -47.35 -53.27
C MET A 1 40.33 -46.19 -52.53
N PRO A 2 39.54 -45.30 -53.16
CA PRO A 2 39.33 -43.96 -52.70
C PRO A 2 38.17 -43.78 -51.70
N SER A 3 38.38 -42.95 -50.73
CA SER A 3 37.43 -42.44 -49.74
C SER A 3 36.34 -41.58 -50.36
N ARG A 4 35.10 -41.93 -50.14
CA ARG A 4 33.93 -41.09 -50.52
C ARG A 4 33.68 -40.05 -49.44
N ALA A 5 33.81 -38.80 -49.84
CA ALA A 5 33.35 -37.66 -49.07
C ALA A 5 31.82 -37.54 -49.08
N LEU A 6 31.22 -37.30 -47.91
CA LEU A 6 29.81 -36.98 -47.75
C LEU A 6 29.59 -35.47 -47.95
N PRO A 7 28.47 -35.02 -48.50
CA PRO A 7 28.24 -33.64 -48.82
C PRO A 7 27.87 -32.81 -47.57
N VAL A 8 28.41 -31.55 -47.55
CA VAL A 8 28.18 -30.51 -46.58
C VAL A 8 26.73 -30.01 -46.71
N PRO A 9 26.01 -29.80 -45.59
CA PRO A 9 24.69 -29.17 -45.67
C PRO A 9 24.79 -27.66 -45.90
N CYS A 10 23.90 -27.18 -46.75
CA CYS A 10 23.77 -25.76 -47.11
C CYS A 10 23.56 -24.83 -45.92
N HIS A 11 24.40 -23.79 -45.86
CA HIS A 11 24.15 -22.61 -45.05
C HIS A 11 22.85 -21.93 -45.46
N ILE A 12 21.90 -21.82 -44.53
CA ILE A 12 20.77 -20.91 -44.59
C ILE A 12 21.30 -19.55 -44.14
N PRO A 13 21.20 -18.46 -44.92
CA PRO A 13 21.61 -17.14 -44.48
C PRO A 13 20.65 -16.66 -43.41
N SER A 14 21.18 -16.37 -42.20
CA SER A 14 20.49 -15.69 -41.14
C SER A 14 20.17 -14.27 -41.57
N VAL A 15 18.89 -14.01 -41.85
CA VAL A 15 18.38 -12.65 -42.04
C VAL A 15 18.41 -11.98 -40.66
N PRO A 16 19.12 -10.85 -40.48
CA PRO A 16 19.08 -10.13 -39.22
C PRO A 16 17.70 -9.47 -39.09
N TYR A 17 16.90 -9.92 -38.09
CA TYR A 17 15.74 -9.17 -37.66
C TYR A 17 16.22 -7.80 -37.17
N PRO A 18 15.67 -6.69 -37.67
CA PRO A 18 15.94 -5.39 -37.09
C PRO A 18 15.43 -5.38 -35.66
N ALA A 19 16.30 -5.08 -34.70
CA ALA A 19 15.89 -4.82 -33.34
C ALA A 19 14.79 -3.75 -33.33
N PRO A 20 13.67 -3.93 -32.58
CA PRO A 20 12.69 -2.89 -32.45
C PRO A 20 13.38 -1.67 -31.85
N SER A 21 13.54 -0.63 -32.65
CA SER A 21 14.02 0.67 -32.20
C SER A 21 13.06 1.17 -31.12
N CYS A 22 13.50 1.19 -29.86
CA CYS A 22 12.81 1.92 -28.81
C CYS A 22 12.67 3.36 -29.30
N PRO A 23 11.46 3.93 -29.35
CA PRO A 23 11.32 5.36 -29.60
C PRO A 23 12.10 6.09 -28.48
N PRO A 24 12.87 7.12 -28.81
CA PRO A 24 13.60 7.91 -27.82
C PRO A 24 12.61 8.45 -26.79
N PRO A 25 13.02 8.62 -25.53
CA PRO A 25 12.13 9.14 -24.49
C PRO A 25 11.57 10.49 -24.92
N LEU A 26 10.26 10.63 -24.89
CA LEU A 26 9.49 11.82 -25.33
C LEU A 26 9.93 13.12 -24.62
N PHE A 27 10.63 13.04 -23.52
CA PHE A 27 11.07 14.18 -22.72
C PHE A 27 12.07 15.14 -23.41
N PRO A 28 13.07 14.70 -24.18
CA PRO A 28 13.94 15.63 -24.92
C PRO A 28 13.26 16.28 -26.13
N GLN A 29 12.30 15.61 -26.74
CA GLN A 29 11.61 16.16 -27.93
C GLN A 29 10.61 17.27 -27.56
N LEU A 30 10.01 17.22 -26.36
CA LEU A 30 9.18 18.32 -25.85
C LEU A 30 9.98 19.58 -25.55
N LEU A 31 11.24 19.43 -25.11
CA LEU A 31 12.13 20.57 -24.84
C LEU A 31 12.68 21.22 -26.13
N THR A 32 12.86 20.44 -27.20
CA THR A 32 13.31 20.97 -28.50
C THR A 32 12.17 21.59 -29.33
N LEU A 33 10.93 21.12 -29.16
CA LEU A 33 9.74 21.75 -29.76
C LEU A 33 9.36 23.07 -29.08
N ALA A 34 9.70 23.26 -27.81
CA ALA A 34 9.52 24.55 -27.13
C ALA A 34 10.53 25.62 -27.57
N ALA A 35 11.63 25.25 -28.24
CA ALA A 35 12.65 26.18 -28.76
C ALA A 35 12.42 26.60 -30.22
N ALA A 36 11.54 25.93 -30.95
CA ALA A 36 11.16 26.32 -32.32
C ALA A 36 9.81 27.03 -32.24
N GLY A 37 9.81 28.36 -32.32
CA GLY A 37 8.64 29.22 -32.22
C GLY A 37 7.53 28.91 -33.24
N SER A 38 6.74 27.91 -32.96
CA SER A 38 5.42 27.67 -33.52
C SER A 38 4.37 28.38 -32.63
N PRO A 39 3.24 28.91 -33.20
CA PRO A 39 2.24 29.60 -32.43
C PRO A 39 1.79 28.70 -31.27
N GLU A 40 1.90 29.21 -30.04
CA GLU A 40 1.48 28.55 -28.82
C GLU A 40 0.07 28.00 -28.99
N ALA A 41 -0.07 26.68 -29.06
CA ALA A 41 -1.34 26.07 -28.78
C ALA A 41 -1.75 26.54 -27.37
N PRO A 42 -2.98 27.05 -27.14
CA PRO A 42 -3.38 27.55 -25.86
C PRO A 42 -3.14 26.45 -24.83
N MET A 43 -2.32 26.72 -23.82
CA MET A 43 -2.14 25.79 -22.70
C MET A 43 -3.53 25.42 -22.20
N PRO A 44 -3.82 24.12 -22.03
CA PRO A 44 -5.12 23.72 -21.51
C PRO A 44 -5.34 24.47 -20.20
N ALA A 45 -6.50 25.12 -20.07
CA ALA A 45 -6.87 25.87 -18.87
C ALA A 45 -6.52 25.05 -17.65
N SER A 46 -5.81 25.63 -16.68
CA SER A 46 -5.41 24.94 -15.48
C SER A 46 -6.65 24.35 -14.81
N LEU A 47 -6.74 23.01 -14.86
CA LEU A 47 -7.83 22.28 -14.22
C LEU A 47 -7.72 22.50 -12.72
N THR A 48 -8.60 23.34 -12.16
CA THR A 48 -8.61 23.69 -10.74
C THR A 48 -9.78 23.03 -10.04
N PHE A 49 -9.60 22.65 -8.79
CA PHE A 49 -10.69 22.16 -7.95
C PHE A 49 -11.73 23.26 -7.69
N SER A 50 -12.99 22.86 -7.71
CA SER A 50 -14.11 23.69 -7.29
C SER A 50 -14.22 23.74 -5.75
N LEU A 51 -14.94 24.73 -5.22
CA LEU A 51 -15.24 24.78 -3.78
C LEU A 51 -15.99 23.53 -3.28
N TRP A 52 -16.80 22.91 -4.14
CA TRP A 52 -17.50 21.65 -3.83
C TRP A 52 -16.54 20.48 -3.64
N ASP A 53 -15.44 20.42 -4.38
CA ASP A 53 -14.44 19.37 -4.26
C ASP A 53 -13.72 19.44 -2.91
N TYR A 54 -13.36 20.64 -2.48
CA TYR A 54 -12.83 20.88 -1.14
C TYR A 54 -13.86 20.57 -0.05
N GLY A 55 -15.13 20.88 -0.29
CA GLY A 55 -16.23 20.55 0.62
C GLY A 55 -16.39 19.05 0.85
N VAL A 56 -16.40 18.25 -0.22
CA VAL A 56 -16.48 16.78 -0.15
C VAL A 56 -15.27 16.19 0.56
N PHE A 57 -14.08 16.66 0.24
CA PHE A 57 -12.84 16.22 0.89
C PHE A 57 -12.82 16.55 2.39
N SER A 58 -13.18 17.78 2.76
CA SER A 58 -13.26 18.21 4.16
C SER A 58 -14.30 17.42 4.94
N LEU A 59 -15.44 17.12 4.33
CA LEU A 59 -16.51 16.30 4.95
C LEU A 59 -15.98 14.89 5.29
N MET A 60 -15.24 14.26 4.38
CA MET A 60 -14.62 12.96 4.65
C MET A 60 -13.68 13.01 5.87
N LEU A 61 -12.84 14.04 5.96
CA LEU A 61 -11.93 14.22 7.09
C LEU A 61 -12.69 14.47 8.40
N LEU A 62 -13.76 15.26 8.36
CA LEU A 62 -14.61 15.55 9.53
C LEU A 62 -15.33 14.29 10.04
N ILE A 63 -15.88 13.47 9.14
CA ILE A 63 -16.51 12.19 9.52
C ILE A 63 -15.48 11.25 10.14
N SER A 64 -14.30 11.11 9.55
CA SER A 64 -13.21 10.30 10.10
C SER A 64 -12.80 10.76 11.50
N THR A 65 -12.69 12.07 11.71
CA THR A 65 -12.41 12.68 13.03
C THR A 65 -13.54 12.40 14.01
N GLY A 66 -14.80 12.54 13.57
CA GLY A 66 -16.00 12.28 14.39
C GLY A 66 -16.07 10.83 14.87
N ILE A 67 -15.76 9.85 14.02
CA ILE A 67 -15.66 8.43 14.41
C ILE A 67 -14.59 8.24 15.48
N GLY A 68 -13.42 8.87 15.28
CA GLY A 68 -12.33 8.83 16.27
C GLY A 68 -12.74 9.37 17.63
N LEU A 69 -13.37 10.55 17.67
CA LEU A 69 -13.90 11.16 18.88
C LEU A 69 -14.98 10.30 19.55
N PHE A 70 -15.93 9.80 18.78
CA PHE A 70 -16.99 8.94 19.30
C PHE A 70 -16.42 7.72 20.06
N HIS A 71 -15.48 7.00 19.46
CA HIS A 71 -14.86 5.84 20.10
C HIS A 71 -13.90 6.22 21.24
N GLY A 72 -13.28 7.39 21.18
CA GLY A 72 -12.39 7.89 22.23
C GLY A 72 -13.12 8.37 23.48
N LEU A 73 -14.30 8.98 23.30
CA LEU A 73 -15.11 9.58 24.37
C LEU A 73 -16.22 8.64 24.90
N ALA A 74 -16.47 7.50 24.24
CA ALA A 74 -17.50 6.55 24.65
C ALA A 74 -17.27 6.06 26.08
N LYS A 75 -18.33 6.05 26.89
CA LYS A 75 -18.30 5.59 28.29
C LYS A 75 -17.78 4.14 28.38
N GLY A 76 -16.78 3.89 29.22
CA GLY A 76 -16.13 2.57 29.36
C GLY A 76 -15.06 2.27 28.29
N GLY A 77 -14.65 3.27 27.48
CA GLY A 77 -13.65 3.12 26.44
C GLY A 77 -12.23 2.97 26.98
N GLN A 78 -11.42 2.19 26.32
CA GLN A 78 -9.97 2.09 26.28
C GLN A 78 -9.24 2.27 27.63
N GLN A 79 -9.67 1.55 28.66
CA GLN A 79 -9.03 1.59 29.98
C GLN A 79 -7.80 0.68 30.06
N THR A 80 -7.70 -0.30 29.14
CA THR A 80 -6.59 -1.25 29.10
C THR A 80 -5.84 -1.15 27.75
N THR A 81 -4.61 -1.65 27.75
CA THR A 81 -3.81 -1.76 26.51
C THR A 81 -4.45 -2.70 25.50
N GLU A 82 -5.16 -3.73 25.96
CA GLU A 82 -5.88 -4.67 25.12
C GLU A 82 -7.07 -3.98 24.41
N ASP A 83 -7.82 -3.14 25.14
CA ASP A 83 -8.89 -2.34 24.53
C ASP A 83 -8.35 -1.36 23.47
N PHE A 84 -7.20 -0.76 23.76
CA PHE A 84 -6.57 0.23 22.87
C PHE A 84 -6.00 -0.41 21.60
N PHE A 85 -5.25 -1.52 21.71
CA PHE A 85 -4.52 -2.11 20.59
C PHE A 85 -5.30 -3.20 19.83
N THR A 86 -6.18 -3.95 20.50
CA THR A 86 -6.94 -5.05 19.87
C THR A 86 -8.45 -4.87 19.96
N GLY A 87 -8.91 -3.70 20.41
CA GLY A 87 -10.34 -3.45 20.59
C GLY A 87 -11.03 -4.36 21.61
N GLY A 88 -10.26 -4.94 22.54
CA GLY A 88 -10.74 -5.90 23.54
C GLY A 88 -11.10 -7.26 22.96
N ARG A 89 -10.60 -7.63 21.79
CA ARG A 89 -10.89 -8.89 21.04
C ARG A 89 -12.39 -9.16 20.87
N ARG A 90 -13.17 -8.11 20.59
CA ARG A 90 -14.65 -8.19 20.48
C ARG A 90 -15.16 -7.76 19.12
N MET A 91 -14.28 -7.62 18.15
CA MET A 91 -14.65 -7.17 16.80
C MET A 91 -15.24 -8.32 15.98
N SER A 92 -16.24 -8.01 15.16
CA SER A 92 -16.83 -8.98 14.22
C SER A 92 -16.02 -9.05 12.92
N ALA A 93 -16.20 -10.13 12.15
CA ALA A 93 -15.45 -10.38 10.93
C ALA A 93 -15.60 -9.29 9.87
N LEU A 94 -16.81 -8.76 9.66
CA LEU A 94 -17.08 -7.83 8.57
C LEU A 94 -16.32 -6.50 8.71
N PRO A 95 -16.42 -5.73 9.82
CA PRO A 95 -15.64 -4.51 9.97
C PRO A 95 -14.14 -4.72 9.87
N VAL A 96 -13.63 -5.80 10.47
CA VAL A 96 -12.20 -6.11 10.41
C VAL A 96 -11.76 -6.46 8.99
N GLY A 97 -12.56 -7.23 8.25
CA GLY A 97 -12.29 -7.56 6.85
C GLY A 97 -12.29 -6.35 5.93
N LEU A 98 -13.25 -5.43 6.11
CA LEU A 98 -13.27 -4.16 5.38
C LEU A 98 -12.07 -3.29 5.74
N SER A 99 -11.70 -3.22 7.03
CA SER A 99 -10.51 -2.51 7.49
C SER A 99 -9.21 -3.09 6.90
N LEU A 100 -9.10 -4.41 6.80
CA LEU A 100 -7.98 -5.07 6.12
C LEU A 100 -7.91 -4.69 4.64
N SER A 101 -9.06 -4.65 3.95
CA SER A 101 -9.13 -4.24 2.55
C SER A 101 -8.71 -2.77 2.37
N ALA A 102 -9.16 -1.87 3.23
CA ALA A 102 -8.83 -0.45 3.19
C ALA A 102 -7.31 -0.20 3.33
N SER A 103 -6.64 -0.92 4.21
CA SER A 103 -5.25 -0.65 4.57
C SER A 103 -4.24 -0.92 3.47
N PHE A 104 -4.60 -1.71 2.49
CA PHE A 104 -3.74 -1.98 1.34
C PHE A 104 -4.13 -1.19 0.09
N MET A 105 -5.29 -0.54 0.08
CA MET A 105 -5.66 0.41 -0.96
C MET A 105 -5.03 1.77 -0.69
N SER A 106 -3.70 1.82 -0.70
CA SER A 106 -2.96 3.07 -0.55
C SER A 106 -3.11 3.95 -1.80
N ALA A 107 -2.93 5.27 -1.63
CA ALA A 107 -2.93 6.20 -2.76
C ALA A 107 -1.90 5.79 -3.84
N ILE A 108 -0.76 5.20 -3.44
CA ILE A 108 0.24 4.67 -4.36
C ILE A 108 -0.35 3.58 -5.26
N GLN A 109 -1.24 2.75 -4.74
CA GLN A 109 -1.94 1.75 -5.55
C GLN A 109 -3.03 2.38 -6.40
N VAL A 110 -3.88 3.21 -5.84
CA VAL A 110 -4.94 3.92 -6.58
C VAL A 110 -4.39 4.67 -7.78
N LEU A 111 -3.21 5.22 -7.67
CA LEU A 111 -2.54 5.99 -8.70
C LEU A 111 -1.54 5.16 -9.53
N GLY A 112 -0.86 4.17 -8.96
CA GLY A 112 0.22 3.33 -9.55
C GLY A 112 -0.20 2.27 -10.57
N VAL A 113 -1.28 1.52 -10.41
CA VAL A 113 -1.65 0.37 -11.29
C VAL A 113 -2.43 0.72 -12.57
N PRO A 114 -3.32 1.79 -12.73
CA PRO A 114 -3.77 2.13 -14.08
C PRO A 114 -2.63 2.50 -15.07
N ALA A 115 -1.50 3.19 -14.71
CA ALA A 115 -0.41 3.42 -15.67
C ALA A 115 0.46 2.18 -15.91
N GLU A 116 0.61 1.29 -14.90
CA GLU A 116 1.20 -0.02 -15.17
C GLU A 116 0.28 -0.79 -16.15
N SER A 117 -1.04 -0.79 -15.92
CA SER A 117 -2.01 -1.39 -16.85
C SER A 117 -2.03 -0.68 -18.20
N TYR A 118 -1.92 0.64 -18.23
CA TYR A 118 -1.79 1.41 -19.46
C TYR A 118 -0.50 1.08 -20.22
N ARG A 119 0.63 0.90 -19.54
CA ARG A 119 1.92 0.58 -20.15
C ARG A 119 2.03 -0.88 -20.56
N TYR A 120 1.59 -1.81 -19.70
CA TYR A 120 1.86 -3.24 -19.84
C TYR A 120 0.62 -4.09 -20.11
N GLY A 121 -0.56 -3.48 -20.11
CA GLY A 121 -1.84 -4.13 -20.43
C GLY A 121 -2.43 -4.94 -19.29
N ALA A 122 -3.36 -5.83 -19.65
CA ALA A 122 -4.19 -6.59 -18.72
C ALA A 122 -3.46 -7.74 -17.99
N LYS A 123 -2.17 -7.96 -18.24
CA LYS A 123 -1.35 -8.97 -17.53
C LYS A 123 -1.44 -8.82 -16.01
N PHE A 124 -1.65 -7.59 -15.53
CA PHE A 124 -1.73 -7.29 -14.10
C PHE A 124 -2.91 -8.00 -13.40
N LEU A 125 -3.93 -8.42 -14.13
CA LEU A 125 -5.06 -9.17 -13.56
C LEU A 125 -4.65 -10.52 -12.95
N TRP A 126 -3.52 -11.11 -13.35
CA TRP A 126 -2.98 -12.31 -12.71
C TRP A 126 -2.62 -12.11 -11.25
N MET A 127 -2.42 -10.87 -10.80
CA MET A 127 -2.23 -10.55 -9.40
C MET A 127 -3.43 -10.96 -8.53
N CYS A 128 -4.66 -10.94 -9.06
CA CYS A 128 -5.85 -11.40 -8.34
C CYS A 128 -5.74 -12.87 -7.92
N PHE A 129 -5.21 -13.73 -8.80
CA PHE A 129 -5.00 -15.16 -8.48
C PHE A 129 -3.89 -15.34 -7.44
N GLY A 130 -2.80 -14.56 -7.53
CA GLY A 130 -1.76 -14.55 -6.50
C GLY A 130 -2.31 -14.13 -5.13
N GLN A 131 -3.24 -13.18 -5.13
CA GLN A 131 -3.90 -12.74 -3.90
C GLN A 131 -4.88 -13.79 -3.34
N LEU A 132 -5.64 -14.48 -4.19
CA LEU A 132 -6.47 -15.62 -3.77
C LEU A 132 -5.63 -16.67 -3.05
N LEU A 133 -4.50 -17.05 -3.63
CA LEU A 133 -3.59 -18.02 -3.05
C LEU A 133 -2.97 -17.51 -1.74
N ASN A 134 -2.55 -16.24 -1.68
CA ASN A 134 -2.11 -15.60 -0.46
C ASN A 134 -3.18 -15.66 0.64
N THR A 135 -4.44 -15.33 0.31
CA THR A 135 -5.55 -15.36 1.26
C THR A 135 -5.75 -16.75 1.85
N PHE A 136 -5.71 -17.77 1.00
CA PHE A 136 -5.81 -19.16 1.44
C PHE A 136 -4.66 -19.54 2.39
N LEU A 137 -3.42 -19.26 2.01
CA LEU A 137 -2.24 -19.55 2.81
C LEU A 137 -2.26 -18.78 4.14
N THR A 138 -2.58 -17.50 4.12
CA THR A 138 -2.66 -16.67 5.33
C THR A 138 -3.71 -17.22 6.30
N SER A 139 -4.92 -17.54 5.81
CA SER A 139 -6.02 -17.98 6.68
C SER A 139 -5.81 -19.39 7.27
N HIS A 140 -5.07 -20.27 6.58
CA HIS A 140 -4.91 -21.66 7.02
C HIS A 140 -3.56 -21.92 7.69
N LEU A 141 -2.49 -21.22 7.33
CA LEU A 141 -1.16 -21.47 7.87
C LEU A 141 -0.75 -20.44 8.93
N PHE A 142 -0.89 -19.15 8.65
CA PHE A 142 -0.32 -18.10 9.51
C PHE A 142 -1.27 -17.64 10.60
N LEU A 143 -2.50 -17.33 10.25
CA LEU A 143 -3.48 -16.79 11.18
C LEU A 143 -3.75 -17.70 12.38
N PRO A 144 -3.91 -19.03 12.23
CA PRO A 144 -4.15 -19.92 13.37
C PRO A 144 -3.00 -19.88 14.39
N VAL A 145 -1.75 -19.75 13.93
CA VAL A 145 -0.59 -19.69 14.82
C VAL A 145 -0.66 -18.46 15.72
N PHE A 146 -0.81 -17.27 15.14
CA PHE A 146 -0.87 -16.03 15.92
C PHE A 146 -2.12 -15.93 16.78
N TYR A 147 -3.26 -16.37 16.26
CA TYR A 147 -4.53 -16.30 16.97
C TYR A 147 -4.53 -17.21 18.21
N ARG A 148 -4.10 -18.46 18.08
CA ARG A 148 -4.05 -19.45 19.19
C ARG A 148 -3.01 -19.08 20.25
N LEU A 149 -1.90 -18.49 19.83
CA LEU A 149 -0.89 -18.00 20.78
C LEU A 149 -1.33 -16.75 21.54
N GLY A 150 -2.39 -16.06 21.06
CA GLY A 150 -2.96 -14.87 21.70
C GLY A 150 -2.01 -13.69 21.79
N LEU A 151 -1.06 -13.60 20.84
CA LEU A 151 0.00 -12.60 20.87
C LEU A 151 -0.50 -11.23 20.42
N THR A 152 -0.13 -10.18 21.14
CA THR A 152 -0.35 -8.79 20.71
C THR A 152 0.77 -8.33 19.76
N SER A 153 2.00 -8.80 19.98
CA SER A 153 3.16 -8.55 19.12
C SER A 153 3.57 -9.83 18.38
N THR A 154 3.71 -9.73 17.04
CA THR A 154 4.24 -10.84 16.22
C THR A 154 5.68 -11.20 16.58
N TYR A 155 6.44 -10.24 17.12
CA TYR A 155 7.85 -10.42 17.50
C TYR A 155 8.01 -11.22 18.79
N GLU A 156 6.98 -11.32 19.63
CA GLU A 156 6.97 -12.25 20.76
C GLU A 156 7.06 -13.71 20.28
N TYR A 157 6.49 -14.05 19.11
CA TYR A 157 6.69 -15.36 18.50
C TYR A 157 8.18 -15.65 18.23
N LEU A 158 8.94 -14.64 17.80
CA LEU A 158 10.37 -14.79 17.56
C LEU A 158 11.15 -15.07 18.86
N GLU A 159 10.75 -14.45 19.98
CA GLU A 159 11.34 -14.76 21.29
C GLU A 159 11.06 -16.19 21.72
N ARG A 160 9.82 -16.65 21.58
CA ARG A 160 9.43 -18.03 21.92
C ARG A 160 10.11 -19.08 21.05
N ARG A 161 10.44 -18.74 19.81
CA ARG A 161 11.05 -19.66 18.84
C ARG A 161 12.58 -19.61 18.86
N PHE A 162 13.17 -18.44 19.06
CA PHE A 162 14.61 -18.19 18.97
C PHE A 162 15.18 -17.59 20.26
N SER A 163 15.16 -16.24 20.38
CA SER A 163 15.70 -15.55 21.53
C SER A 163 15.13 -14.14 21.67
N ARG A 164 15.33 -13.55 22.87
CA ARG A 164 14.97 -12.17 23.14
C ARG A 164 15.69 -11.16 22.24
N SER A 165 16.95 -11.42 21.90
CA SER A 165 17.71 -10.54 21.00
C SER A 165 17.11 -10.49 19.61
N VAL A 166 16.64 -11.63 19.06
CA VAL A 166 15.95 -11.69 17.76
C VAL A 166 14.63 -10.92 17.81
N ARG A 167 13.85 -11.03 18.90
CA ARG A 167 12.65 -10.20 19.10
C ARG A 167 12.98 -8.73 19.03
N LEU A 168 13.97 -8.25 19.78
CA LEU A 168 14.34 -6.84 19.84
C LEU A 168 14.83 -6.32 18.48
N CYS A 169 15.64 -7.09 17.77
CA CYS A 169 16.09 -6.75 16.41
C CYS A 169 14.91 -6.60 15.44
N GLY A 170 13.99 -7.58 15.45
CA GLY A 170 12.78 -7.53 14.61
C GLY A 170 11.89 -6.33 14.95
N THR A 171 11.66 -6.06 16.22
CA THR A 171 10.90 -4.90 16.69
C THR A 171 11.51 -3.59 16.23
N LEU A 172 12.81 -3.40 16.41
CA LEU A 172 13.50 -2.16 16.00
C LEU A 172 13.44 -1.96 14.49
N GLN A 173 13.73 -3.02 13.74
CA GLN A 173 13.64 -2.99 12.27
C GLN A 173 12.24 -2.63 11.81
N TYR A 174 11.19 -3.26 12.37
CA TYR A 174 9.80 -2.97 12.02
C TYR A 174 9.44 -1.51 12.28
N VAL A 175 9.79 -0.99 13.47
CA VAL A 175 9.47 0.40 13.82
C VAL A 175 10.12 1.38 12.84
N VAL A 176 11.42 1.20 12.55
CA VAL A 176 12.15 2.09 11.63
C VAL A 176 11.59 1.98 10.21
N ALA A 177 11.43 0.77 9.68
CA ALA A 177 10.93 0.56 8.32
C ALA A 177 9.49 1.08 8.15
N THR A 178 8.62 0.81 9.13
CA THR A 178 7.21 1.24 9.09
C THR A 178 7.09 2.76 9.23
N MET A 179 7.90 3.39 10.06
CA MET A 179 7.92 4.85 10.21
C MET A 179 8.32 5.55 8.90
N LEU A 180 9.38 5.06 8.24
CA LEU A 180 9.82 5.58 6.95
C LEU A 180 8.76 5.34 5.87
N TYR A 181 8.21 4.14 5.80
CA TYR A 181 7.15 3.80 4.85
C TYR A 181 5.90 4.67 5.04
N THR A 182 5.44 4.83 6.28
CA THR A 182 4.25 5.64 6.59
C THR A 182 4.46 7.12 6.25
N GLY A 183 5.67 7.65 6.50
CA GLY A 183 6.01 9.01 6.09
C GLY A 183 5.88 9.22 4.57
N ILE A 184 6.35 8.25 3.78
CA ILE A 184 6.22 8.30 2.32
C ILE A 184 4.75 8.14 1.89
N VAL A 185 3.98 7.28 2.55
CA VAL A 185 2.54 7.09 2.27
C VAL A 185 1.76 8.39 2.52
N ILE A 186 2.10 9.18 3.53
CA ILE A 186 1.49 10.49 3.79
C ILE A 186 1.93 11.53 2.74
N TYR A 187 3.20 11.50 2.33
CA TYR A 187 3.77 12.46 1.37
C TYR A 187 3.25 12.26 -0.06
N ALA A 188 3.14 11.01 -0.52
CA ALA A 188 2.83 10.69 -1.91
C ALA A 188 1.56 11.34 -2.46
N PRO A 189 0.38 11.22 -1.82
CA PRO A 189 -0.83 11.84 -2.34
C PRO A 189 -0.78 13.37 -2.27
N ALA A 190 -0.11 13.94 -1.26
CA ALA A 190 0.07 15.39 -1.17
C ALA A 190 0.90 15.94 -2.34
N LEU A 191 1.97 15.24 -2.73
CA LEU A 191 2.79 15.60 -3.89
C LEU A 191 2.00 15.57 -5.19
N ILE A 192 1.27 14.47 -5.43
CA ILE A 192 0.50 14.28 -6.67
C ILE A 192 -0.60 15.33 -6.76
N LEU A 193 -1.27 15.59 -5.66
CA LEU A 193 -2.32 16.61 -5.61
C LEU A 193 -1.77 18.01 -5.90
N ASN A 194 -0.65 18.37 -5.29
CA ASN A 194 0.02 19.63 -5.55
C ASN A 194 0.36 19.79 -7.04
N GLN A 195 0.89 18.75 -7.69
CA GLN A 195 1.28 18.79 -9.10
C GLN A 195 0.10 18.92 -10.05
N VAL A 196 -1.07 18.40 -9.69
CA VAL A 196 -2.24 18.37 -10.57
C VAL A 196 -3.16 19.57 -10.32
N THR A 197 -3.31 20.00 -9.07
CA THR A 197 -4.31 21.02 -8.69
C THR A 197 -3.72 22.32 -8.15
N GLY A 198 -2.40 22.34 -7.94
CA GLY A 198 -1.73 23.49 -7.29
C GLY A 198 -2.03 23.62 -5.80
N LEU A 199 -2.71 22.65 -5.17
CA LEU A 199 -2.95 22.70 -3.72
C LEU A 199 -1.62 22.68 -2.96
N ASP A 200 -1.52 23.50 -1.92
CA ASP A 200 -0.32 23.55 -1.10
C ASP A 200 0.01 22.19 -0.49
N ILE A 201 1.24 21.72 -0.74
CA ILE A 201 1.70 20.41 -0.29
C ILE A 201 1.74 20.31 1.24
N TRP A 202 2.08 21.43 1.92
CA TRP A 202 2.15 21.47 3.38
C TRP A 202 0.76 21.41 4.01
N ALA A 203 -0.20 22.12 3.44
CA ALA A 203 -1.58 22.07 3.90
C ALA A 203 -2.16 20.65 3.78
N SER A 204 -1.93 20.00 2.66
CA SER A 204 -2.36 18.61 2.44
C SER A 204 -1.70 17.61 3.37
N LEU A 205 -0.37 17.70 3.54
CA LEU A 205 0.42 16.82 4.37
C LEU A 205 0.08 16.98 5.86
N LEU A 206 0.02 18.21 6.33
CA LEU A 206 -0.26 18.50 7.73
C LEU A 206 -1.70 18.16 8.11
N SER A 207 -2.69 18.53 7.29
CA SER A 207 -4.09 18.19 7.58
C SER A 207 -4.30 16.68 7.69
N THR A 208 -3.79 15.92 6.73
CA THR A 208 -3.88 14.46 6.73
C THR A 208 -3.14 13.83 7.90
N GLY A 209 -1.89 14.22 8.13
CA GLY A 209 -1.05 13.66 9.19
C GLY A 209 -1.58 13.98 10.58
N VAL A 210 -2.00 15.23 10.84
CA VAL A 210 -2.54 15.65 12.14
C VAL A 210 -3.87 14.95 12.43
N ILE A 211 -4.80 14.92 11.47
CA ILE A 211 -6.10 14.27 11.65
C ILE A 211 -5.91 12.77 11.89
N CYS A 212 -5.04 12.10 11.11
CA CYS A 212 -4.74 10.69 11.28
C CYS A 212 -4.19 10.40 12.68
N THR A 213 -3.19 11.15 13.10
CA THR A 213 -2.56 11.02 14.42
C THR A 213 -3.57 11.25 15.54
N PHE A 214 -4.42 12.26 15.40
CA PHE A 214 -5.41 12.64 16.40
C PHE A 214 -6.42 11.51 16.64
N TYR A 215 -7.13 11.05 15.58
CA TYR A 215 -8.15 10.03 15.80
C TYR A 215 -7.57 8.67 16.19
N THR A 216 -6.35 8.33 15.76
CA THR A 216 -5.66 7.10 16.16
C THR A 216 -5.26 7.15 17.63
N THR A 217 -4.73 8.28 18.10
CA THR A 217 -4.29 8.47 19.50
C THR A 217 -5.47 8.44 20.47
N ILE A 218 -6.60 9.06 20.11
CA ILE A 218 -7.76 9.12 20.98
C ILE A 218 -8.59 7.85 20.89
N GLY A 219 -8.84 7.35 19.67
CA GLY A 219 -9.80 6.29 19.41
C GLY A 219 -9.22 4.87 19.40
N GLY A 220 -7.90 4.67 19.27
CA GLY A 220 -7.24 3.37 19.20
C GLY A 220 -7.77 2.46 18.08
N MET A 221 -7.61 1.13 18.23
CA MET A 221 -7.96 0.16 17.18
C MET A 221 -9.43 0.17 16.78
N LYS A 222 -10.35 0.41 17.71
CA LYS A 222 -11.79 0.48 17.38
C LYS A 222 -12.08 1.63 16.43
N ALA A 223 -11.53 2.81 16.69
CA ALA A 223 -11.68 3.95 15.82
C ALA A 223 -11.05 3.68 14.45
N VAL A 224 -9.84 3.12 14.41
CA VAL A 224 -9.15 2.76 13.17
C VAL A 224 -10.03 1.84 12.32
N ILE A 225 -10.55 0.74 12.88
CA ILE A 225 -11.39 -0.21 12.14
C ILE A 225 -12.66 0.45 11.60
N TRP A 226 -13.37 1.24 12.41
CA TRP A 226 -14.61 1.87 11.95
C TRP A 226 -14.39 3.03 10.98
N THR A 227 -13.30 3.78 11.13
CA THR A 227 -12.88 4.78 10.15
C THR A 227 -12.54 4.10 8.81
N ASP A 228 -11.84 2.97 8.84
CA ASP A 228 -11.52 2.19 7.65
C ASP A 228 -12.78 1.67 6.95
N VAL A 229 -13.80 1.21 7.70
CA VAL A 229 -15.09 0.80 7.14
C VAL A 229 -15.72 1.95 6.36
N PHE A 230 -15.80 3.14 6.95
CA PHE A 230 -16.30 4.32 6.26
C PHE A 230 -15.47 4.64 5.00
N GLN A 231 -14.16 4.58 5.11
CA GLN A 231 -13.22 4.87 4.02
C GLN A 231 -13.34 3.88 2.85
N VAL A 232 -13.65 2.60 3.09
CA VAL A 232 -13.94 1.64 2.00
C VAL A 232 -15.12 2.08 1.16
N PHE A 233 -16.18 2.58 1.77
CA PHE A 233 -17.33 3.07 1.01
C PHE A 233 -17.00 4.33 0.20
N VAL A 234 -16.20 5.23 0.76
CA VAL A 234 -15.72 6.42 0.02
C VAL A 234 -14.85 6.00 -1.16
N MET A 235 -13.92 5.04 -0.96
CA MET A 235 -13.07 4.52 -2.02
C MET A 235 -13.88 3.83 -3.12
N LEU A 236 -14.84 2.98 -2.75
CA LEU A 236 -15.71 2.29 -3.70
C LEU A 236 -16.55 3.29 -4.52
N ALA A 237 -17.12 4.31 -3.87
CA ALA A 237 -17.87 5.35 -4.55
C ALA A 237 -17.01 6.13 -5.57
N GLY A 238 -15.78 6.52 -5.19
CA GLY A 238 -14.86 7.20 -6.08
C GLY A 238 -14.46 6.35 -7.29
N PHE A 239 -14.16 5.07 -7.09
CA PHE A 239 -13.83 4.16 -8.20
C PHE A 239 -15.02 3.93 -9.14
N LEU A 240 -16.21 3.68 -8.60
CA LEU A 240 -17.42 3.49 -9.41
C LEU A 240 -17.75 4.73 -10.24
N ALA A 241 -17.64 5.92 -9.66
CA ALA A 241 -17.87 7.17 -10.38
C ALA A 241 -16.93 7.28 -11.60
N VAL A 242 -15.62 7.04 -11.42
CA VAL A 242 -14.63 7.10 -12.50
C VAL A 242 -14.88 6.02 -13.57
N ILE A 243 -15.16 4.78 -13.17
CA ILE A 243 -15.41 3.67 -14.11
C ILE A 243 -16.67 3.94 -14.92
N ILE A 244 -17.78 4.32 -14.28
CA ILE A 244 -19.04 4.57 -14.95
C ILE A 244 -18.91 5.75 -15.92
N ARG A 245 -18.40 6.88 -15.46
CA ARG A 245 -18.25 8.07 -16.31
C ARG A 245 -17.28 7.84 -17.45
N GLY A 246 -16.12 7.25 -17.18
CA GLY A 246 -15.13 6.92 -18.21
C GLY A 246 -15.67 5.96 -19.26
N ALA A 247 -16.41 4.92 -18.87
CA ALA A 247 -17.05 4.01 -19.82
C ALA A 247 -18.13 4.70 -20.65
N LEU A 248 -18.97 5.56 -20.05
CA LEU A 248 -20.02 6.30 -20.77
C LEU A 248 -19.44 7.28 -21.79
N LEU A 249 -18.36 7.99 -21.47
CA LEU A 249 -17.72 8.95 -22.40
C LEU A 249 -17.14 8.28 -23.64
N VAL A 250 -16.69 7.03 -23.52
CA VAL A 250 -16.07 6.27 -24.62
C VAL A 250 -17.12 5.54 -25.48
N GLY A 251 -18.38 5.49 -25.03
CA GLY A 251 -19.46 4.80 -25.75
C GLY A 251 -19.83 3.44 -25.18
N GLY A 252 -19.50 3.17 -23.91
CA GLY A 252 -19.89 1.97 -23.18
C GLY A 252 -18.77 0.93 -22.99
N PRO A 253 -19.02 -0.12 -22.22
CA PRO A 253 -18.01 -1.14 -21.89
C PRO A 253 -17.45 -1.87 -23.11
N SER A 254 -18.26 -2.11 -24.14
CA SER A 254 -17.82 -2.75 -25.38
C SER A 254 -16.80 -1.89 -26.14
N ALA A 255 -17.01 -0.58 -26.19
CA ALA A 255 -16.07 0.36 -26.81
C ALA A 255 -14.74 0.41 -26.05
N VAL A 256 -14.77 0.39 -24.71
CA VAL A 256 -13.55 0.30 -23.89
C VAL A 256 -12.74 -0.95 -24.23
N LEU A 257 -13.40 -2.11 -24.33
CA LEU A 257 -12.71 -3.36 -24.68
C LEU A 257 -12.14 -3.33 -26.10
N THR A 258 -12.88 -2.77 -27.05
CA THR A 258 -12.41 -2.62 -28.44
C THR A 258 -11.17 -1.73 -28.51
N ILE A 259 -11.17 -0.58 -27.82
CA ILE A 259 -10.02 0.32 -27.77
C ILE A 259 -8.82 -0.36 -27.09
N ALA A 260 -9.06 -1.10 -26.00
CA ALA A 260 -8.00 -1.84 -25.31
C ALA A 260 -7.42 -2.96 -26.20
N ALA A 261 -8.27 -3.65 -26.98
CA ALA A 261 -7.84 -4.67 -27.94
C ALA A 261 -6.99 -4.04 -29.05
N ASN A 262 -7.46 -2.97 -29.67
CA ASN A 262 -6.75 -2.23 -30.73
C ASN A 262 -5.40 -1.68 -30.23
N GLY A 263 -5.34 -1.24 -28.97
CA GLY A 263 -4.10 -0.82 -28.31
C GLY A 263 -3.20 -1.96 -27.83
N SER A 264 -3.51 -3.23 -28.13
CA SER A 264 -2.78 -4.43 -27.66
C SER A 264 -2.67 -4.50 -26.13
N ARG A 265 -3.68 -3.97 -25.41
CA ARG A 265 -3.72 -3.96 -23.95
C ARG A 265 -4.41 -5.19 -23.34
N LEU A 266 -5.14 -5.98 -24.13
CA LEU A 266 -5.76 -7.25 -23.70
C LEU A 266 -4.78 -8.43 -23.85
N ASN A 267 -3.65 -8.35 -23.22
CA ASN A 267 -2.54 -9.32 -23.34
C ASN A 267 -2.45 -10.23 -22.10
N PHE A 268 -3.46 -11.04 -21.84
CA PHE A 268 -3.54 -11.92 -20.65
C PHE A 268 -2.52 -13.05 -20.60
N GLY A 269 -2.05 -13.53 -21.76
CA GLY A 269 -1.37 -14.82 -21.90
C GLY A 269 0.15 -14.72 -22.04
N ASP A 270 0.85 -14.12 -21.10
CA ASP A 270 2.32 -14.18 -21.08
C ASP A 270 2.81 -15.26 -20.10
N PHE A 271 2.97 -16.49 -20.60
CA PHE A 271 3.45 -17.64 -19.84
C PHE A 271 4.97 -17.83 -19.90
N ASN A 272 5.71 -16.80 -20.32
CA ASN A 272 7.15 -16.87 -20.35
C ASN A 272 7.73 -17.16 -18.95
N LEU A 273 8.61 -18.16 -18.86
CA LEU A 273 9.27 -18.56 -17.62
C LEU A 273 10.52 -17.74 -17.31
N ASP A 274 10.92 -16.81 -18.19
CA ASP A 274 12.09 -15.97 -17.95
C ASP A 274 11.87 -15.06 -16.74
N PRO A 275 12.63 -15.23 -15.63
CA PRO A 275 12.48 -14.42 -14.42
C PRO A 275 12.88 -12.95 -14.61
N ARG A 276 13.53 -12.61 -15.76
CA ARG A 276 13.88 -11.23 -16.12
C ARG A 276 12.70 -10.48 -16.74
N SER A 277 11.70 -11.19 -17.24
CA SER A 277 10.49 -10.59 -17.77
C SER A 277 9.71 -9.90 -16.65
N ARG A 278 9.36 -8.62 -16.86
CA ARG A 278 8.76 -7.79 -15.82
C ARG A 278 7.39 -8.33 -15.37
N TYR A 279 6.51 -8.69 -16.28
CA TYR A 279 5.15 -9.12 -15.98
C TYR A 279 4.79 -10.37 -16.77
N THR A 280 4.90 -11.52 -16.10
CA THR A 280 4.41 -12.82 -16.60
C THR A 280 3.38 -13.40 -15.64
N VAL A 281 2.64 -14.41 -16.05
CA VAL A 281 1.72 -15.15 -15.16
C VAL A 281 2.45 -15.62 -13.90
N TRP A 282 3.67 -16.13 -14.04
CA TRP A 282 4.47 -16.68 -12.95
C TRP A 282 4.97 -15.63 -11.98
N THR A 283 5.38 -14.46 -12.47
CA THR A 283 5.82 -13.36 -11.59
C THR A 283 4.68 -12.86 -10.71
N PHE A 284 3.44 -12.86 -11.20
CA PHE A 284 2.29 -12.49 -10.39
C PHE A 284 1.79 -13.64 -9.51
N LEU A 285 1.70 -14.86 -10.06
CA LEU A 285 1.15 -15.98 -9.30
C LEU A 285 2.08 -16.41 -8.17
N VAL A 286 3.37 -16.59 -8.43
CA VAL A 286 4.34 -17.03 -7.42
C VAL A 286 4.92 -15.82 -6.68
N GLY A 287 5.54 -14.89 -7.39
CA GLY A 287 6.17 -13.72 -6.80
C GLY A 287 5.17 -12.83 -6.08
N GLY A 288 4.03 -12.54 -6.71
CA GLY A 288 2.93 -11.79 -6.11
C GLY A 288 2.40 -12.45 -4.84
N THR A 289 2.15 -13.76 -4.87
CA THR A 289 1.71 -14.52 -3.68
C THR A 289 2.69 -14.38 -2.52
N LEU A 290 4.00 -14.55 -2.77
CA LEU A 290 5.00 -14.46 -1.72
C LEU A 290 5.12 -13.05 -1.13
N VAL A 291 5.08 -12.02 -1.97
CA VAL A 291 5.10 -10.63 -1.52
C VAL A 291 3.90 -10.33 -0.64
N TRP A 292 2.69 -10.69 -1.09
CA TRP A 292 1.49 -10.47 -0.31
C TRP A 292 1.41 -11.33 0.95
N LEU A 293 1.95 -12.55 0.90
CA LEU A 293 2.03 -13.41 2.08
C LEU A 293 2.91 -12.81 3.17
N SER A 294 4.00 -12.15 2.81
CA SER A 294 4.82 -11.42 3.79
C SER A 294 4.06 -10.24 4.43
N MET A 295 3.15 -9.61 3.69
CA MET A 295 2.35 -8.48 4.18
C MET A 295 1.12 -8.91 4.99
N TYR A 296 0.40 -9.95 4.56
CA TYR A 296 -0.81 -10.41 5.25
C TYR A 296 -0.54 -11.47 6.31
N GLY A 297 0.44 -12.35 6.09
CA GLY A 297 0.70 -13.49 6.97
C GLY A 297 1.42 -13.11 8.26
N VAL A 298 2.38 -12.19 8.21
CA VAL A 298 3.29 -11.95 9.34
C VAL A 298 3.43 -10.48 9.77
N ASN A 299 2.90 -9.52 9.00
CA ASN A 299 3.02 -8.11 9.34
C ASN A 299 2.19 -7.78 10.58
N GLN A 300 2.81 -7.07 11.53
CA GLN A 300 2.20 -6.69 12.81
C GLN A 300 0.86 -5.98 12.65
N ALA A 301 0.75 -5.03 11.72
CA ALA A 301 -0.47 -4.25 11.51
C ALA A 301 -1.66 -5.12 11.09
N GLN A 302 -1.43 -6.22 10.40
CA GLN A 302 -2.48 -7.17 9.96
C GLN A 302 -2.77 -8.20 11.03
N VAL A 303 -1.73 -8.80 11.62
CA VAL A 303 -1.89 -9.79 12.69
C VAL A 303 -2.65 -9.20 13.87
N GLN A 304 -2.38 -7.95 14.23
CA GLN A 304 -3.08 -7.25 15.30
C GLN A 304 -4.59 -7.12 15.03
N ARG A 305 -5.00 -6.97 13.78
CA ARG A 305 -6.42 -6.97 13.37
C ARG A 305 -7.05 -8.36 13.44
N TYR A 306 -6.34 -9.41 13.02
CA TYR A 306 -6.85 -10.79 13.14
C TYR A 306 -7.12 -11.14 14.61
N VAL A 307 -6.20 -10.77 15.49
CA VAL A 307 -6.33 -11.01 16.95
C VAL A 307 -7.42 -10.14 17.60
N ALA A 308 -7.84 -9.06 16.96
CA ALA A 308 -8.97 -8.24 17.42
C ALA A 308 -10.34 -8.93 17.25
N CYS A 309 -10.46 -9.97 16.41
CA CYS A 309 -11.69 -10.73 16.20
C CYS A 309 -12.07 -11.58 17.44
N ARG A 310 -13.37 -11.86 17.61
CA ARG A 310 -13.88 -12.65 18.72
C ARG A 310 -13.45 -14.11 18.67
N THR A 311 -13.43 -14.69 17.45
CA THR A 311 -13.14 -16.11 17.24
C THR A 311 -12.15 -16.31 16.11
N GLU A 312 -11.41 -17.44 16.13
CA GLU A 312 -10.49 -17.83 15.04
C GLU A 312 -11.22 -17.95 13.70
N ARG A 313 -12.48 -18.44 13.72
CA ARG A 313 -13.30 -18.55 12.51
C ARG A 313 -13.62 -17.18 11.91
N GLU A 314 -13.99 -16.21 12.74
CA GLU A 314 -14.21 -14.83 12.28
C GLU A 314 -12.92 -14.23 11.73
N ALA A 315 -11.78 -14.43 12.42
CA ALA A 315 -10.49 -13.97 11.94
C ALA A 315 -10.13 -14.56 10.55
N ARG A 316 -10.41 -15.82 10.29
CA ARG A 316 -10.21 -16.41 8.96
C ARG A 316 -11.12 -15.80 7.89
N LEU A 317 -12.36 -15.48 8.23
CA LEU A 317 -13.30 -14.83 7.33
C LEU A 317 -12.89 -13.39 6.99
N THR A 318 -12.11 -12.70 7.83
CA THR A 318 -11.67 -11.33 7.55
C THR A 318 -10.69 -11.23 6.38
N VAL A 319 -9.97 -12.28 6.07
CA VAL A 319 -9.00 -12.28 4.97
C VAL A 319 -9.69 -12.41 3.61
N THR A 320 -10.90 -12.97 3.56
CA THR A 320 -11.66 -13.18 2.32
C THR A 320 -12.12 -11.88 1.63
N PRO A 321 -12.66 -10.86 2.32
CA PRO A 321 -13.07 -9.60 1.70
C PRO A 321 -11.90 -8.77 1.13
N SER A 322 -10.66 -9.01 1.57
CA SER A 322 -9.49 -8.30 1.05
C SER A 322 -9.21 -8.54 -0.44
N LEU A 323 -9.95 -9.48 -1.06
CA LEU A 323 -9.87 -9.77 -2.49
C LEU A 323 -10.55 -8.71 -3.38
N ALA A 324 -11.46 -7.90 -2.84
CA ALA A 324 -12.22 -6.93 -3.63
C ALA A 324 -11.45 -5.65 -4.00
N GLY A 325 -10.22 -5.46 -3.52
CA GLY A 325 -9.45 -4.22 -3.59
C GLY A 325 -8.52 -4.06 -4.81
N TYR A 326 -8.65 -4.85 -5.87
CA TYR A 326 -7.67 -4.88 -6.94
C TYR A 326 -8.10 -4.19 -8.25
N ILE A 327 -8.01 -2.87 -8.26
CA ILE A 327 -7.78 -2.11 -9.51
C ILE A 327 -6.90 -0.94 -9.11
N SER A 328 -5.65 -0.95 -9.50
CA SER A 328 -4.66 0.02 -9.06
C SER A 328 -3.72 0.50 -10.18
N ALA A 329 -3.33 1.71 -10.16
CA ALA A 329 -2.98 2.64 -11.20
C ALA A 329 -1.65 3.38 -11.09
N PRO A 330 -1.05 3.96 -12.13
CA PRO A 330 0.02 4.93 -12.00
C PRO A 330 -0.36 6.39 -11.80
N ASP A 331 0.62 7.05 -11.19
CA ASP A 331 0.58 8.17 -10.28
C ASP A 331 -0.06 9.50 -10.74
N GLN A 332 0.02 9.88 -12.00
CA GLN A 332 -0.43 11.19 -12.47
C GLN A 332 -1.56 11.14 -13.50
N TYR A 333 -1.74 10.02 -14.20
CA TYR A 333 -2.77 9.93 -15.24
C TYR A 333 -4.19 9.94 -14.65
N MET A 334 -4.39 9.31 -13.48
CA MET A 334 -5.72 9.23 -12.89
C MET A 334 -6.23 10.58 -12.36
N PRO A 335 -5.48 11.37 -11.58
CA PRO A 335 -5.95 12.68 -11.15
C PRO A 335 -6.24 13.60 -12.33
N TYR A 336 -5.38 13.62 -13.36
CA TYR A 336 -5.61 14.41 -14.56
C TYR A 336 -6.87 13.95 -15.30
N LEU A 337 -7.00 12.64 -15.54
CA LEU A 337 -8.19 12.05 -16.17
C LEU A 337 -9.46 12.41 -15.41
N VAL A 338 -9.45 12.31 -14.08
CA VAL A 338 -10.61 12.61 -13.26
C VAL A 338 -11.01 14.07 -13.36
N LEU A 339 -10.06 14.99 -13.34
CA LEU A 339 -10.35 16.42 -13.53
C LEU A 339 -10.93 16.68 -14.94
N ASP A 340 -10.39 16.02 -15.96
CA ASP A 340 -10.82 16.17 -17.33
C ASP A 340 -12.25 15.63 -17.56
N ILE A 341 -12.53 14.40 -17.13
CA ILE A 341 -13.85 13.77 -17.36
C ILE A 341 -14.98 14.33 -16.52
N PHE A 342 -14.66 15.00 -15.39
CA PHE A 342 -15.66 15.55 -14.46
C PHE A 342 -15.71 17.08 -14.42
N GLN A 343 -15.17 17.78 -15.43
CA GLN A 343 -15.24 19.24 -15.52
C GLN A 343 -16.65 19.82 -15.31
N THR A 344 -17.66 19.07 -15.75
CA THR A 344 -19.07 19.46 -15.66
C THR A 344 -19.78 18.97 -14.38
N SER A 345 -19.08 18.23 -13.52
CA SER A 345 -19.68 17.57 -12.34
C SER A 345 -18.93 17.95 -11.06
N PRO A 346 -19.17 19.15 -10.52
CA PRO A 346 -18.49 19.64 -9.33
C PRO A 346 -18.75 18.71 -8.12
N GLY A 347 -17.73 18.47 -7.31
CA GLY A 347 -17.76 17.58 -6.16
C GLY A 347 -17.28 16.15 -6.45
N VAL A 348 -17.29 15.67 -7.70
CA VAL A 348 -16.80 14.31 -8.04
C VAL A 348 -15.28 14.22 -8.08
N PRO A 349 -14.52 15.20 -8.58
CA PRO A 349 -13.09 15.23 -8.39
C PRO A 349 -12.68 15.22 -6.91
N GLY A 350 -13.43 15.95 -6.06
CA GLY A 350 -13.25 15.93 -4.61
C GLY A 350 -13.51 14.55 -3.99
N LEU A 351 -14.50 13.79 -4.49
CA LEU A 351 -14.75 12.41 -4.07
C LEU A 351 -13.59 11.47 -4.44
N PHE A 352 -13.02 11.63 -5.63
CA PHE A 352 -11.83 10.85 -6.03
C PHE A 352 -10.62 11.19 -5.16
N LEU A 353 -10.44 12.47 -4.84
CA LEU A 353 -9.42 12.92 -3.90
C LEU A 353 -9.64 12.27 -2.52
N ALA A 354 -10.87 12.32 -2.00
CA ALA A 354 -11.25 11.66 -0.75
C ALA A 354 -10.97 10.15 -0.80
N CYS A 355 -11.18 9.48 -1.95
CA CYS A 355 -10.84 8.09 -2.19
C CYS A 355 -9.32 7.84 -1.99
N ALA A 356 -8.45 8.60 -2.67
CA ALA A 356 -7.01 8.45 -2.57
C ALA A 356 -6.49 8.71 -1.14
N TYR A 357 -6.99 9.74 -0.49
CA TYR A 357 -6.62 10.07 0.89
C TYR A 357 -7.18 9.09 1.92
N SER A 358 -8.33 8.48 1.68
CA SER A 358 -8.87 7.42 2.51
C SER A 358 -7.90 6.25 2.63
N GLY A 359 -7.31 5.80 1.53
CA GLY A 359 -6.28 4.77 1.55
C GLY A 359 -5.03 5.17 2.36
N THR A 360 -4.61 6.43 2.24
CA THR A 360 -3.50 6.97 3.02
C THR A 360 -3.81 6.98 4.52
N LEU A 361 -4.97 7.49 4.91
CA LEU A 361 -5.40 7.57 6.31
C LEU A 361 -5.50 6.19 6.96
N SER A 362 -6.08 5.21 6.25
CA SER A 362 -6.20 3.83 6.72
C SER A 362 -4.83 3.18 6.95
N THR A 363 -3.92 3.31 5.98
CA THR A 363 -2.55 2.77 6.10
C THR A 363 -1.78 3.44 7.23
N ALA A 364 -1.83 4.76 7.33
CA ALA A 364 -1.08 5.52 8.33
C ALA A 364 -1.59 5.25 9.75
N SER A 365 -2.91 5.28 9.98
CA SER A 365 -3.50 5.04 11.31
C SER A 365 -3.17 3.64 11.85
N THR A 366 -3.25 2.65 10.99
CA THR A 366 -2.91 1.27 11.34
C THR A 366 -1.44 1.11 11.68
N SER A 367 -0.57 1.70 10.87
CA SER A 367 0.89 1.68 11.09
C SER A 367 1.28 2.36 12.39
N ILE A 368 0.72 3.52 12.69
CA ILE A 368 0.95 4.25 13.94
C ILE A 368 0.54 3.40 15.15
N ASN A 369 -0.65 2.81 15.10
CA ASN A 369 -1.16 1.97 16.18
C ASN A 369 -0.30 0.70 16.35
N ALA A 370 0.14 0.07 15.26
CA ALA A 370 0.97 -1.12 15.29
C ALA A 370 2.37 -0.84 15.84
N MET A 371 3.01 0.28 15.46
CA MET A 371 4.31 0.68 16.04
C MET A 371 4.20 0.94 17.53
N ALA A 372 3.14 1.61 17.98
CA ALA A 372 2.89 1.84 19.40
C ALA A 372 2.69 0.53 20.17
N ALA A 373 1.93 -0.43 19.61
CA ALA A 373 1.69 -1.73 20.22
C ALA A 373 2.99 -2.53 20.40
N VAL A 374 3.78 -2.64 19.34
CA VAL A 374 5.05 -3.38 19.36
C VAL A 374 6.03 -2.75 20.36
N THR A 375 6.15 -1.42 20.37
CA THR A 375 7.04 -0.72 21.29
C THR A 375 6.62 -0.93 22.75
N LEU A 376 5.33 -0.86 23.04
CA LEU A 376 4.85 -1.12 24.39
C LEU A 376 5.10 -2.56 24.82
N GLU A 377 4.67 -3.54 23.99
CA GLU A 377 4.73 -4.96 24.34
C GLU A 377 6.18 -5.49 24.42
N ASP A 378 7.05 -5.08 23.50
CA ASP A 378 8.37 -5.66 23.37
C ASP A 378 9.47 -4.88 24.12
N LEU A 379 9.33 -3.55 24.23
CA LEU A 379 10.37 -2.72 24.82
C LEU A 379 10.02 -2.23 26.25
N LEU A 380 8.79 -1.77 26.47
CA LEU A 380 8.41 -1.09 27.71
C LEU A 380 7.85 -2.05 28.78
N LYS A 381 6.89 -2.89 28.43
CA LYS A 381 6.28 -3.84 29.38
C LYS A 381 7.30 -4.73 30.13
N PRO A 382 8.31 -5.31 29.47
CA PRO A 382 9.31 -6.10 30.15
C PRO A 382 10.18 -5.32 31.14
N ARG A 383 10.27 -3.99 30.99
CA ARG A 383 11.03 -3.11 31.90
C ARG A 383 10.20 -2.47 33.01
N LEU A 384 8.87 -2.49 32.85
CA LEU A 384 7.92 -1.81 33.71
C LEU A 384 6.79 -2.76 34.17
N PRO A 385 7.10 -3.90 34.82
CA PRO A 385 6.12 -4.95 35.14
C PRO A 385 5.07 -4.53 36.17
N SER A 386 5.35 -3.50 36.98
CA SER A 386 4.50 -3.08 38.11
C SER A 386 3.53 -1.93 37.77
N LEU A 387 3.44 -1.49 36.50
CA LEU A 387 2.57 -0.37 36.17
C LEU A 387 1.10 -0.79 36.07
N ALA A 388 0.23 0.04 36.65
CA ALA A 388 -1.22 -0.12 36.53
C ALA A 388 -1.69 -0.09 35.06
N PRO A 389 -2.71 -0.90 34.70
CA PRO A 389 -3.23 -0.96 33.31
C PRO A 389 -3.61 0.40 32.72
N GLN A 390 -4.15 1.29 33.54
CA GLN A 390 -4.53 2.65 33.13
C GLN A 390 -3.32 3.51 32.72
N ARG A 391 -2.19 3.40 33.44
CA ARG A 391 -0.94 4.10 33.08
C ARG A 391 -0.33 3.54 31.80
N LEU A 392 -0.40 2.22 31.60
CA LEU A 392 0.01 1.59 30.35
C LEU A 392 -0.84 2.06 29.16
N ALA A 393 -2.15 2.22 29.35
CA ALA A 393 -3.03 2.77 28.32
C ALA A 393 -2.69 4.23 27.98
N LEU A 394 -2.32 5.04 28.98
CA LEU A 394 -1.85 6.41 28.74
C LEU A 394 -0.53 6.43 27.97
N ILE A 395 0.42 5.55 28.31
CA ILE A 395 1.69 5.40 27.58
C ILE A 395 1.41 4.97 26.13
N SER A 396 0.44 4.06 25.89
CA SER A 396 0.03 3.65 24.55
C SER A 396 -0.44 4.84 23.69
N LYS A 397 -1.25 5.72 24.27
CA LYS A 397 -1.67 6.97 23.60
C LYS A 397 -0.50 7.90 23.32
N GLY A 398 0.40 8.06 24.30
CA GLY A 398 1.63 8.85 24.12
C GLY A 398 2.53 8.32 23.03
N LEU A 399 2.69 6.99 22.93
CA LEU A 399 3.45 6.35 21.84
C LEU A 399 2.79 6.55 20.48
N SER A 400 1.46 6.44 20.38
CA SER A 400 0.74 6.71 19.13
C SER A 400 0.92 8.16 18.69
N LEU A 401 0.88 9.12 19.62
CA LEU A 401 1.16 10.53 19.32
C LEU A 401 2.61 10.72 18.85
N LEU A 402 3.58 10.10 19.53
CA LEU A 402 4.99 10.17 19.17
C LEU A 402 5.25 9.62 17.77
N TYR A 403 4.70 8.44 17.45
CA TYR A 403 4.88 7.84 16.12
C TYR A 403 4.13 8.61 15.03
N GLY A 404 2.95 9.14 15.32
CA GLY A 404 2.22 9.99 14.39
C GLY A 404 3.01 11.25 14.04
N THR A 405 3.54 11.96 15.02
CA THR A 405 4.39 13.14 14.79
C THR A 405 5.68 12.80 14.08
N SER A 406 6.32 11.65 14.41
CA SER A 406 7.51 11.19 13.71
C SER A 406 7.24 10.88 12.24
N CYS A 407 6.10 10.25 11.89
CA CYS A 407 5.71 9.99 10.51
C CYS A 407 5.45 11.30 9.73
N ILE A 408 4.83 12.29 10.36
CA ILE A 408 4.65 13.63 9.76
C ILE A 408 6.01 14.29 9.50
N THR A 409 6.95 14.20 10.45
CA THR A 409 8.31 14.73 10.28
C THR A 409 9.05 14.04 9.13
N VAL A 410 8.94 12.70 9.01
CA VAL A 410 9.52 11.96 7.88
C VAL A 410 8.90 12.39 6.55
N ALA A 411 7.58 12.58 6.51
CA ALA A 411 6.88 13.06 5.32
C ALA A 411 7.33 14.48 4.93
N ALA A 412 7.52 15.35 5.92
CA ALA A 412 8.06 16.71 5.75
C ALA A 412 9.49 16.69 5.21
N LEU A 413 10.35 15.83 5.77
CA LEU A 413 11.73 15.67 5.27
C LEU A 413 11.76 15.08 3.85
N ALA A 414 10.86 14.16 3.51
CA ALA A 414 10.73 13.63 2.16
C ALA A 414 10.35 14.72 1.15
N SER A 415 9.51 15.68 1.54
CA SER A 415 9.15 16.82 0.68
C SER A 415 10.33 17.75 0.41
N LEU A 416 11.21 17.94 1.39
CA LEU A 416 12.41 18.77 1.24
C LEU A 416 13.50 18.13 0.38
N LEU A 417 13.57 16.81 0.33
CA LEU A 417 14.57 16.08 -0.45
C LEU A 417 14.33 16.14 -1.97
N GLY A 418 13.15 16.52 -2.41
CA GLY A 418 12.76 16.65 -3.81
C GLY A 418 12.88 15.33 -4.59
N GLY A 419 11.97 15.08 -5.52
CA GLY A 419 11.99 13.91 -6.38
C GLY A 419 10.70 13.10 -6.33
N GLY A 420 10.43 12.30 -7.38
CA GLY A 420 9.25 11.44 -7.43
C GLY A 420 9.26 10.41 -6.30
N VAL A 421 8.08 10.03 -5.83
CA VAL A 421 7.86 9.09 -4.70
C VAL A 421 8.71 7.82 -4.84
N LEU A 422 8.77 7.25 -6.04
CA LEU A 422 9.56 6.06 -6.31
C LEU A 422 11.08 6.29 -6.15
N GLN A 423 11.58 7.48 -6.51
CA GLN A 423 13.00 7.82 -6.36
C GLN A 423 13.39 7.98 -4.89
N VAL A 424 12.50 8.54 -4.06
CA VAL A 424 12.70 8.64 -2.62
C VAL A 424 12.76 7.24 -2.00
N ILE A 425 11.81 6.36 -2.34
CA ILE A 425 11.81 4.96 -1.88
C ILE A 425 13.08 4.24 -2.27
N LEU A 426 13.52 4.37 -3.52
CA LEU A 426 14.73 3.72 -4.03
C LEU A 426 16.00 4.27 -3.36
N ARG A 427 16.09 5.58 -3.11
CA ARG A 427 17.23 6.17 -2.39
C ARG A 427 17.33 5.68 -0.95
N PHE A 428 16.22 5.48 -0.26
CA PHE A 428 16.21 4.89 1.09
C PHE A 428 16.57 3.40 1.05
N LYS A 429 16.01 2.60 0.12
CA LYS A 429 16.35 1.16 -0.03
C LYS A 429 17.82 0.92 -0.38
N VAL A 430 18.42 1.74 -1.23
CA VAL A 430 19.82 1.58 -1.64
C VAL A 430 20.79 1.96 -0.52
N ARG A 431 20.44 2.86 0.39
CA ARG A 431 21.31 3.20 1.54
C ARG A 431 21.28 2.20 2.68
N ILE A 432 20.22 1.42 2.83
CA ILE A 432 20.19 0.28 3.76
C ILE A 432 20.77 -0.93 3.02
N LYS A 433 22.05 -0.93 2.73
CA LYS A 433 22.79 -2.13 2.31
C LYS A 433 22.77 -3.09 3.50
N VAL A 434 21.92 -4.11 3.43
CA VAL A 434 22.08 -5.30 4.27
C VAL A 434 23.44 -5.91 3.94
N PRO A 435 24.32 -6.15 4.91
CA PRO A 435 25.59 -6.81 4.64
C PRO A 435 25.32 -8.14 3.96
N ALA A 436 25.98 -8.38 2.83
CA ALA A 436 25.87 -9.66 2.15
C ALA A 436 26.22 -10.79 3.12
N VAL A 437 25.32 -11.76 3.27
CA VAL A 437 25.57 -12.97 4.04
C VAL A 437 26.80 -13.66 3.41
N PRO A 438 27.87 -13.95 4.19
CA PRO A 438 29.03 -14.62 3.64
C PRO A 438 28.65 -15.99 3.04
N ALA A 439 29.14 -16.30 1.85
CA ALA A 439 28.84 -17.54 1.13
C ALA A 439 29.31 -18.84 1.84
N SER A 440 29.93 -18.73 3.01
CA SER A 440 30.44 -19.85 3.82
C SER A 440 29.41 -20.42 4.82
N TRP A 441 28.19 -19.90 4.87
CA TRP A 441 27.19 -20.38 5.83
C TRP A 441 26.24 -21.39 5.18
N SER A 442 26.64 -22.63 5.16
CA SER A 442 25.81 -23.77 4.79
C SER A 442 25.00 -24.26 6.00
N GLY A 443 23.68 -24.23 5.87
CA GLY A 443 22.68 -25.08 6.48
C GLY A 443 22.66 -25.24 8.02
N SER A 444 21.52 -25.12 8.60
CA SER A 444 21.09 -25.51 9.96
C SER A 444 21.28 -24.54 11.13
N ASP A 445 21.82 -23.35 10.95
CA ASP A 445 21.87 -22.36 12.03
C ASP A 445 20.51 -21.65 12.18
N PRO A 446 19.85 -21.69 13.37
CA PRO A 446 18.59 -20.99 13.63
C PRO A 446 18.64 -19.49 13.35
N ASN A 447 19.81 -18.88 13.43
CA ASN A 447 20.02 -17.45 13.15
C ASN A 447 19.83 -17.11 11.66
N ILE A 448 20.06 -18.05 10.74
CA ILE A 448 19.88 -17.85 9.29
C ILE A 448 18.39 -17.77 8.94
N GLN A 449 17.57 -18.62 9.57
CA GLN A 449 16.11 -18.58 9.36
C GLN A 449 15.49 -17.29 9.93
N ALA A 450 16.01 -16.79 11.06
CA ALA A 450 15.59 -15.51 11.61
C ALA A 450 15.97 -14.33 10.71
N GLN A 451 17.18 -14.34 10.12
CA GLN A 451 17.60 -13.31 9.17
C GLN A 451 16.81 -13.37 7.86
N ALA A 452 16.46 -14.57 7.36
CA ALA A 452 15.60 -14.75 6.20
C ALA A 452 14.19 -14.21 6.44
N LEU A 453 13.59 -14.45 7.63
CA LEU A 453 12.30 -13.87 8.03
C LEU A 453 12.37 -12.33 8.14
N ILE A 454 13.47 -11.79 8.61
CA ILE A 454 13.72 -10.34 8.67
C ILE A 454 13.86 -9.74 7.26
N GLN A 455 14.52 -10.43 6.32
CA GLN A 455 14.65 -9.98 4.94
C GLN A 455 13.34 -10.02 4.14
N ILE A 456 12.42 -10.91 4.49
CA ILE A 456 11.09 -11.00 3.84
C ILE A 456 10.18 -9.81 4.23
N GLN A 457 10.45 -9.13 5.36
CA GLN A 457 9.69 -7.96 5.80
C GLN A 457 10.19 -6.61 5.25
N LEU A 458 11.36 -6.57 4.60
CA LEU A 458 11.90 -5.42 3.87
C LEU A 458 11.57 -5.49 2.37
#